data_5c880814bdf78171f89f59f54ba6f2eb
#
_entry.id   5c880814bdf78171f89f59f54ba6f2eb
#
_cell.length_a   1.000
_cell.length_b   1.000
_cell.length_c   1.000
_cell.angle_alpha   90.00
_cell.angle_beta   90.00
_cell.angle_gamma   90.00
#
_symmetry.space_group_name_H-M   'P 1'
#
loop_
_entity.id
_entity.type
_entity.pdbx_description
1 polymer ?
#
loop_
_entity_poly.entity_id
_entity_poly.type
_entity_poly.pdbx_seq_one_letter_code
_entity_poly.pdbx_strand_id
1 'polypeptide(L)'
;MTPTPSGPAVPTADDPVPDARLCGDLPFASPTEAAALVPETATLLVSGFGGVGYPKLVPEALAAGDDRELTVVSGGGVGDEIDRALVESGDMARRYPFVPNETAREAANDGRIAFHDRHISRLADEVRFGGLRAGTRGEAVAVVEAVAVGPDWIVPSTSIGHTPAYVGAADRLIVEVNRAQPLALARVHDVHVRAAPPNREPIPLADPLGETGGPTVRFDPDALAAVVETDRPDDPYEFRAVSDTDEAIAANLGAFLEAELDRNPLLEDAVNIQFGVGSLGNALMGALADVEFGDRDVAYVGEVVQDGLLDMLDAGDLRGASATSLALSSEGQHRLFADVERYAEDVVLRPADVSNAPELIDRFGVVGVNSAVEVDLYGNANATHVRGTRVVNGIGGGGDFARNCRLGVVALPSTAVGGDVSRIVPLTPHVDHTEHDASVVVTEHGVADLRGLSPRERAAELVAVADPSFRNDLSAYRTRAAETGGNTPHDLPSAFSWHSTDT
;
A
#
# COMPACT_ATOMS: atom_id res chain seq x y z
N MET A 1 -35.94 -23.38 -7.64
CA MET A 1 -35.21 -22.16 -7.24
C MET A 1 -35.02 -22.25 -5.75
N THR A 2 -33.89 -22.72 -5.30
CA THR A 2 -33.45 -22.63 -3.92
C THR A 2 -33.11 -21.16 -3.66
N PRO A 3 -33.59 -20.53 -2.56
CA PRO A 3 -33.19 -19.18 -2.24
C PRO A 3 -31.67 -19.13 -2.05
N THR A 4 -31.00 -18.23 -2.73
CA THR A 4 -29.60 -17.87 -2.46
C THR A 4 -29.55 -17.44 -1.00
N PRO A 5 -28.61 -17.96 -0.17
CA PRO A 5 -28.48 -17.44 1.19
C PRO A 5 -28.21 -15.93 1.09
N SER A 6 -28.99 -15.16 1.81
CA SER A 6 -28.73 -13.74 1.99
C SER A 6 -27.37 -13.61 2.68
N GLY A 7 -26.39 -13.10 1.99
CA GLY A 7 -25.09 -12.76 2.61
C GLY A 7 -25.29 -11.83 3.82
N PRO A 8 -24.27 -11.69 4.68
CA PRO A 8 -24.34 -10.79 5.82
C PRO A 8 -24.76 -9.38 5.37
N ALA A 9 -25.50 -8.66 6.23
CA ALA A 9 -25.97 -7.31 5.93
C ALA A 9 -24.78 -6.40 5.60
N VAL A 10 -24.91 -5.60 4.56
CA VAL A 10 -23.87 -4.61 4.20
C VAL A 10 -23.91 -3.50 5.27
N PRO A 11 -22.75 -3.11 5.85
CA PRO A 11 -22.68 -1.97 6.77
C PRO A 11 -23.18 -0.69 6.10
N THR A 12 -23.78 0.19 6.90
CA THR A 12 -24.26 1.51 6.44
C THR A 12 -23.68 2.62 7.33
N ALA A 13 -23.62 3.84 6.84
CA ALA A 13 -23.17 5.01 7.60
C ALA A 13 -24.01 5.23 8.89
N ASP A 14 -25.24 4.76 8.90
CA ASP A 14 -26.14 4.84 10.07
C ASP A 14 -25.92 3.74 11.11
N ASP A 15 -24.99 2.79 10.87
CA ASP A 15 -24.65 1.76 11.86
C ASP A 15 -23.99 2.43 13.07
N PRO A 16 -24.49 2.17 14.30
CA PRO A 16 -23.97 2.84 15.48
C PRO A 16 -22.54 2.37 15.79
N VAL A 17 -21.69 3.31 16.23
CA VAL A 17 -20.41 2.96 16.84
C VAL A 17 -20.68 2.14 18.10
N PRO A 18 -20.05 0.97 18.28
CA PRO A 18 -20.27 0.14 19.45
C PRO A 18 -19.86 0.83 20.76
N ASP A 19 -20.69 0.71 21.79
CA ASP A 19 -20.40 1.25 23.14
C ASP A 19 -19.44 0.36 23.95
N ALA A 20 -19.23 -0.89 23.52
CA ALA A 20 -18.40 -1.87 24.20
C ALA A 20 -17.52 -2.66 23.23
N ARG A 21 -16.36 -3.09 23.72
CA ARG A 21 -15.41 -3.87 22.91
C ARG A 21 -15.86 -5.32 22.67
N LEU A 22 -16.53 -5.89 23.65
CA LEU A 22 -16.94 -7.29 23.65
C LEU A 22 -18.45 -7.35 23.83
N CYS A 23 -19.17 -7.80 22.81
CA CYS A 23 -20.62 -7.84 22.81
C CYS A 23 -21.15 -9.26 22.57
N GLY A 24 -22.07 -9.71 23.41
CA GLY A 24 -22.72 -11.04 23.30
C GLY A 24 -21.93 -12.18 23.96
N ASP A 25 -22.30 -13.40 23.61
CA ASP A 25 -21.61 -14.62 24.06
C ASP A 25 -20.53 -14.97 23.02
N LEU A 26 -19.27 -14.88 23.42
CA LEU A 26 -18.11 -14.98 22.53
C LEU A 26 -17.25 -16.20 22.88
N PRO A 27 -16.69 -16.92 21.89
CA PRO A 27 -15.81 -18.06 22.09
C PRO A 27 -14.39 -17.63 22.50
N PHE A 28 -14.19 -17.21 23.75
CA PHE A 28 -12.87 -16.82 24.24
C PHE A 28 -11.89 -17.98 24.25
N ALA A 29 -10.66 -17.72 23.83
CA ALA A 29 -9.58 -18.68 23.82
C ALA A 29 -8.24 -18.01 24.16
N SER A 30 -7.29 -18.78 24.67
CA SER A 30 -5.90 -18.36 24.74
C SER A 30 -5.27 -18.34 23.33
N PRO A 31 -4.16 -17.63 23.13
CA PRO A 31 -3.45 -17.62 21.82
C PRO A 31 -3.11 -19.03 21.34
N THR A 32 -2.68 -19.93 22.24
CA THR A 32 -2.33 -21.32 21.90
C THR A 32 -3.57 -22.14 21.50
N GLU A 33 -4.71 -21.98 22.18
CA GLU A 33 -5.95 -22.66 21.83
C GLU A 33 -6.48 -22.14 20.49
N ALA A 34 -6.41 -20.84 20.24
CA ALA A 34 -6.77 -20.24 18.96
C ALA A 34 -5.88 -20.72 17.81
N ALA A 35 -4.56 -20.77 18.01
CA ALA A 35 -3.60 -21.31 17.06
C ALA A 35 -3.86 -22.78 16.72
N ALA A 36 -4.30 -23.59 17.69
CA ALA A 36 -4.66 -25.00 17.47
C ALA A 36 -5.89 -25.20 16.56
N LEU A 37 -6.69 -24.16 16.34
CA LEU A 37 -7.81 -24.19 15.39
C LEU A 37 -7.37 -24.04 13.92
N VAL A 38 -6.13 -23.62 13.67
CA VAL A 38 -5.57 -23.49 12.31
C VAL A 38 -5.06 -24.87 11.88
N PRO A 39 -5.56 -25.43 10.76
CA PRO A 39 -5.12 -26.73 10.26
C PRO A 39 -3.64 -26.77 9.89
N GLU A 40 -3.06 -27.99 9.81
CA GLU A 40 -1.66 -28.22 9.36
C GLU A 40 -1.40 -27.58 7.98
N THR A 41 -2.36 -27.67 7.07
CA THR A 41 -2.31 -26.98 5.77
C THR A 41 -3.47 -26.01 5.66
N ALA A 42 -3.18 -24.71 5.59
CA ALA A 42 -4.20 -23.65 5.57
C ALA A 42 -3.79 -22.45 4.73
N THR A 43 -4.81 -21.69 4.31
CA THR A 43 -4.63 -20.31 3.83
C THR A 43 -4.93 -19.37 4.99
N LEU A 44 -3.90 -18.70 5.51
CA LEU A 44 -4.00 -17.74 6.59
C LEU A 44 -4.24 -16.34 6.01
N LEU A 45 -5.43 -15.80 6.22
CA LEU A 45 -5.84 -14.45 5.80
C LEU A 45 -5.64 -13.51 6.99
N VAL A 46 -4.65 -12.62 6.90
CA VAL A 46 -4.22 -11.82 8.04
C VAL A 46 -4.54 -10.36 7.82
N SER A 47 -5.25 -9.71 8.77
CA SER A 47 -5.45 -8.26 8.75
C SER A 47 -4.12 -7.51 8.89
N GLY A 48 -4.16 -6.23 8.61
CA GLY A 48 -3.03 -5.31 8.69
C GLY A 48 -2.65 -4.74 7.34
N PHE A 49 -2.18 -3.49 7.40
CA PHE A 49 -1.68 -2.76 6.23
C PHE A 49 -0.70 -1.68 6.70
N GLY A 50 0.47 -1.59 6.05
CA GLY A 50 1.48 -0.59 6.42
C GLY A 50 2.12 -0.84 7.80
N GLY A 51 2.19 -2.09 8.25
CA GLY A 51 2.81 -2.48 9.52
C GLY A 51 1.96 -2.25 10.76
N VAL A 52 0.66 -1.97 10.62
CA VAL A 52 -0.27 -1.73 11.74
C VAL A 52 -1.58 -2.51 11.55
N GLY A 53 -2.36 -2.67 12.63
CA GLY A 53 -3.67 -3.33 12.59
C GLY A 53 -3.62 -4.83 12.29
N TYR A 54 -2.54 -5.50 12.67
CA TYR A 54 -2.34 -6.93 12.44
C TYR A 54 -2.38 -7.73 13.76
N PRO A 55 -2.80 -9.00 13.74
CA PRO A 55 -2.80 -9.86 14.92
C PRO A 55 -1.37 -10.22 15.32
N LYS A 56 -1.09 -10.31 16.60
CA LYS A 56 0.26 -10.50 17.16
C LYS A 56 0.40 -11.83 17.90
N LEU A 57 -0.53 -12.13 18.79
CA LEU A 57 -0.43 -13.26 19.71
C LEU A 57 -0.70 -14.62 19.03
N VAL A 58 -1.69 -14.68 18.13
CA VAL A 58 -2.01 -15.93 17.42
C VAL A 58 -0.92 -16.33 16.43
N PRO A 59 -0.35 -15.42 15.61
CA PRO A 59 0.80 -15.76 14.76
C PRO A 59 2.04 -16.22 15.54
N GLU A 60 2.36 -15.59 16.67
CA GLU A 60 3.45 -16.05 17.55
C GLU A 60 3.17 -17.46 18.12
N ALA A 61 1.93 -17.73 18.51
CA ALA A 61 1.55 -19.06 19.00
C ALA A 61 1.55 -20.11 17.88
N LEU A 62 1.26 -19.74 16.64
CA LEU A 62 1.41 -20.60 15.47
C LEU A 62 2.88 -20.99 15.26
N ALA A 63 3.76 -19.99 15.21
CA ALA A 63 5.20 -20.20 15.00
C ALA A 63 5.88 -20.99 16.13
N ALA A 64 5.32 -20.97 17.35
CA ALA A 64 5.80 -21.72 18.50
C ALA A 64 5.18 -23.13 18.64
N GLY A 65 4.22 -23.46 17.80
CA GLY A 65 3.43 -24.69 17.85
C GLY A 65 3.96 -25.84 17.01
N ASP A 66 3.04 -26.66 16.50
CA ASP A 66 3.35 -27.78 15.60
C ASP A 66 3.64 -27.27 14.17
N ASP A 67 4.43 -27.99 13.40
CA ASP A 67 4.80 -27.68 12.01
C ASP A 67 3.54 -27.55 11.11
N ARG A 68 3.54 -26.53 10.23
CA ARG A 68 2.45 -26.25 9.29
C ARG A 68 2.95 -25.94 7.89
N GLU A 69 2.06 -26.03 6.91
CA GLU A 69 2.27 -25.53 5.54
C GLU A 69 1.26 -24.41 5.25
N LEU A 70 1.65 -23.16 5.53
CA LEU A 70 0.76 -22.00 5.44
C LEU A 70 0.97 -21.21 4.16
N THR A 71 -0.13 -20.86 3.50
CA THR A 71 -0.20 -19.77 2.54
C THR A 71 -0.63 -18.51 3.28
N VAL A 72 0.26 -17.54 3.46
CA VAL A 72 -0.02 -16.30 4.20
C VAL A 72 -0.39 -15.19 3.24
N VAL A 73 -1.57 -14.60 3.44
CA VAL A 73 -2.11 -13.48 2.66
C VAL A 73 -2.38 -12.31 3.59
N SER A 74 -1.77 -11.16 3.37
CA SER A 74 -2.07 -9.91 4.09
C SER A 74 -2.44 -8.79 3.13
N GLY A 75 -2.80 -7.62 3.67
CA GLY A 75 -3.12 -6.45 2.84
C GLY A 75 -1.88 -5.80 2.22
N GLY A 76 -0.82 -5.72 2.98
CA GLY A 76 0.45 -5.11 2.63
C GLY A 76 1.51 -5.60 3.60
N GLY A 77 2.37 -4.70 4.11
CA GLY A 77 3.30 -5.01 5.19
C GLY A 77 2.57 -5.29 6.49
N VAL A 78 3.04 -6.30 7.23
CA VAL A 78 2.62 -6.67 8.59
C VAL A 78 3.86 -6.81 9.48
N GLY A 79 3.67 -7.08 10.78
CA GLY A 79 4.78 -7.17 11.72
C GLY A 79 5.60 -8.44 11.64
N ASP A 80 6.69 -8.43 12.41
CA ASP A 80 7.66 -9.52 12.52
C ASP A 80 7.05 -10.81 13.09
N GLU A 81 5.99 -10.71 13.88
CA GLU A 81 5.22 -11.84 14.43
C GLU A 81 4.62 -12.73 13.33
N ILE A 82 4.48 -12.18 12.13
CA ILE A 82 3.98 -12.90 10.95
C ILE A 82 5.13 -13.18 9.99
N ASP A 83 5.75 -12.10 9.46
CA ASP A 83 6.70 -12.23 8.35
C ASP A 83 8.03 -12.87 8.77
N ARG A 84 8.53 -12.58 9.99
CA ARG A 84 9.75 -13.23 10.49
C ARG A 84 9.45 -14.55 11.18
N ALA A 85 8.53 -14.57 12.14
CA ALA A 85 8.32 -15.74 12.99
C ALA A 85 7.87 -16.97 12.19
N LEU A 86 6.91 -16.82 11.25
CA LEU A 86 6.43 -17.94 10.42
C LEU A 86 7.43 -18.40 9.35
N VAL A 87 8.37 -17.53 8.94
CA VAL A 87 9.49 -17.94 8.06
C VAL A 87 10.54 -18.70 8.84
N GLU A 88 10.92 -18.22 10.03
CA GLU A 88 11.94 -18.85 10.88
C GLU A 88 11.47 -20.20 11.44
N SER A 89 10.18 -20.36 11.77
CA SER A 89 9.62 -21.67 12.16
C SER A 89 9.54 -22.65 10.98
N GLY A 90 9.53 -22.17 9.75
CA GLY A 90 9.37 -22.99 8.54
C GLY A 90 7.91 -23.19 8.12
N ASP A 91 6.96 -22.56 8.80
CA ASP A 91 5.53 -22.73 8.54
C ASP A 91 5.04 -21.98 7.31
N MET A 92 5.70 -20.87 6.90
CA MET A 92 5.33 -20.10 5.73
C MET A 92 5.83 -20.75 4.45
N ALA A 93 4.95 -21.44 3.72
CA ALA A 93 5.26 -21.99 2.41
C ALA A 93 5.06 -20.98 1.27
N ARG A 94 4.15 -20.01 1.44
CA ARG A 94 3.79 -19.03 0.42
C ARG A 94 3.38 -17.70 1.02
N ARG A 95 3.72 -16.59 0.35
CA ARG A 95 3.43 -15.21 0.78
C ARG A 95 2.78 -14.38 -0.32
N TYR A 96 1.73 -13.63 0.04
CA TYR A 96 1.01 -12.65 -0.80
C TYR A 96 0.77 -11.37 0.00
N PRO A 97 0.66 -10.19 -0.62
CA PRO A 97 1.17 -9.79 -1.93
C PRO A 97 2.51 -9.06 -1.80
N PHE A 98 3.05 -8.91 -0.59
CA PHE A 98 4.13 -7.97 -0.27
C PHE A 98 5.13 -8.59 0.72
N VAL A 99 6.43 -8.33 0.56
CA VAL A 99 7.52 -8.87 1.43
C VAL A 99 8.42 -7.74 1.96
N PRO A 100 7.92 -6.87 2.85
CA PRO A 100 8.69 -5.74 3.36
C PRO A 100 9.79 -6.18 4.34
N ASN A 101 9.53 -7.25 5.09
CA ASN A 101 10.45 -7.78 6.09
C ASN A 101 11.67 -8.46 5.43
N GLU A 102 12.86 -8.23 5.96
CA GLU A 102 14.12 -8.75 5.41
C GLU A 102 14.15 -10.27 5.38
N THR A 103 13.73 -10.94 6.46
CA THR A 103 13.72 -12.41 6.57
C THR A 103 12.79 -13.04 5.52
N ALA A 104 11.59 -12.51 5.34
CA ALA A 104 10.65 -12.99 4.32
C ALA A 104 11.15 -12.70 2.90
N ARG A 105 11.76 -11.53 2.68
CA ARG A 105 12.35 -11.15 1.40
C ARG A 105 13.53 -12.02 1.00
N GLU A 106 14.44 -12.33 1.93
CA GLU A 106 15.53 -13.28 1.69
C GLU A 106 14.99 -14.68 1.40
N ALA A 107 14.00 -15.14 2.17
CA ALA A 107 13.38 -16.43 1.96
C ALA A 107 12.72 -16.53 0.57
N ALA A 108 12.09 -15.46 0.08
CA ALA A 108 11.55 -15.40 -1.27
C ALA A 108 12.64 -15.43 -2.34
N ASN A 109 13.71 -14.63 -2.17
CA ASN A 109 14.83 -14.59 -3.10
C ASN A 109 15.61 -15.90 -3.19
N ASP A 110 15.67 -16.65 -2.08
CA ASP A 110 16.34 -17.96 -2.00
C ASP A 110 15.42 -19.12 -2.42
N GLY A 111 14.15 -18.85 -2.72
CA GLY A 111 13.17 -19.85 -3.12
C GLY A 111 12.68 -20.74 -1.98
N ARG A 112 12.95 -20.38 -0.72
CA ARG A 112 12.45 -21.09 0.47
C ARG A 112 10.94 -20.91 0.65
N ILE A 113 10.42 -19.74 0.28
CA ILE A 113 8.98 -19.46 0.20
C ILE A 113 8.59 -19.07 -1.22
N ALA A 114 7.40 -19.42 -1.66
CA ALA A 114 6.84 -18.96 -2.91
C ALA A 114 6.23 -17.57 -2.72
N PHE A 115 6.83 -16.55 -3.29
CA PHE A 115 6.29 -15.19 -3.26
C PHE A 115 5.44 -14.90 -4.49
N HIS A 116 4.33 -14.22 -4.30
CA HIS A 116 3.40 -13.85 -5.35
C HIS A 116 2.94 -12.41 -5.20
N ASP A 117 3.51 -11.53 -6.00
CA ASP A 117 3.19 -10.10 -6.04
C ASP A 117 1.82 -9.84 -6.68
N ARG A 118 1.09 -8.87 -6.16
CA ARG A 118 -0.25 -8.46 -6.64
C ARG A 118 -0.51 -6.99 -6.41
N HIS A 119 -1.26 -6.38 -7.33
CA HIS A 119 -1.87 -5.07 -7.11
C HIS A 119 -2.85 -5.10 -5.94
N ILE A 120 -2.79 -4.09 -5.10
CA ILE A 120 -3.64 -3.97 -3.89
C ILE A 120 -5.13 -3.93 -4.27
N SER A 121 -5.50 -3.19 -5.31
CA SER A 121 -6.90 -3.09 -5.77
C SER A 121 -7.53 -4.44 -6.20
N ARG A 122 -6.70 -5.44 -6.53
CA ARG A 122 -7.16 -6.74 -7.04
C ARG A 122 -7.28 -7.82 -5.97
N LEU A 123 -6.55 -7.70 -4.88
CA LEU A 123 -6.40 -8.78 -3.89
C LEU A 123 -7.73 -9.17 -3.25
N ALA A 124 -8.58 -8.20 -2.89
CA ALA A 124 -9.91 -8.48 -2.31
C ALA A 124 -10.77 -9.37 -3.20
N ASP A 125 -10.84 -9.08 -4.51
CA ASP A 125 -11.60 -9.88 -5.47
C ASP A 125 -10.98 -11.25 -5.68
N GLU A 126 -9.66 -11.35 -5.72
CA GLU A 126 -8.95 -12.63 -5.87
C GLU A 126 -9.17 -13.53 -4.66
N VAL A 127 -9.22 -12.99 -3.45
CA VAL A 127 -9.54 -13.73 -2.24
C VAL A 127 -11.00 -14.17 -2.24
N ARG A 128 -11.93 -13.27 -2.51
CA ARG A 128 -13.38 -13.52 -2.42
C ARG A 128 -13.89 -14.44 -3.54
N PHE A 129 -13.37 -14.29 -4.76
CA PHE A 129 -13.95 -14.91 -5.96
C PHE A 129 -13.04 -15.93 -6.64
N GLY A 130 -11.92 -16.29 -6.02
CA GLY A 130 -11.15 -17.47 -6.36
C GLY A 130 -9.93 -17.28 -7.24
N GLY A 131 -9.46 -16.05 -7.45
CA GLY A 131 -8.19 -15.81 -8.16
C GLY A 131 -6.99 -16.43 -7.44
N LEU A 132 -6.97 -16.43 -6.11
CA LEU A 132 -5.96 -17.09 -5.29
C LEU A 132 -6.21 -18.59 -5.08
N ARG A 133 -7.44 -19.07 -5.26
CA ARG A 133 -7.80 -20.50 -4.98
C ARG A 133 -7.00 -21.50 -5.81
N ALA A 134 -6.55 -21.14 -6.98
CA ALA A 134 -5.73 -22.02 -7.81
C ALA A 134 -4.33 -22.29 -7.20
N GLY A 135 -3.85 -21.42 -6.33
CA GLY A 135 -2.54 -21.52 -5.65
C GLY A 135 -2.60 -21.72 -4.15
N THR A 136 -3.79 -21.61 -3.53
CA THR A 136 -3.98 -21.79 -2.08
C THR A 136 -4.33 -23.24 -1.74
N ARG A 137 -3.81 -23.72 -0.62
CA ARG A 137 -4.08 -25.08 -0.14
C ARG A 137 -4.79 -25.01 1.22
N GLY A 138 -5.70 -25.96 1.44
CA GLY A 138 -6.40 -26.14 2.71
C GLY A 138 -7.53 -25.13 2.94
N GLU A 139 -7.98 -25.11 4.18
CA GLU A 139 -9.07 -24.27 4.69
C GLU A 139 -8.60 -22.80 4.79
N ALA A 140 -9.50 -21.86 4.54
CA ALA A 140 -9.24 -20.43 4.71
C ALA A 140 -9.54 -20.01 6.16
N VAL A 141 -8.52 -19.59 6.89
CA VAL A 141 -8.63 -19.09 8.26
C VAL A 141 -8.27 -17.62 8.28
N ALA A 142 -9.22 -16.76 8.64
CA ALA A 142 -8.93 -15.35 8.88
C ALA A 142 -8.47 -15.16 10.33
N VAL A 143 -7.32 -14.53 10.51
CA VAL A 143 -6.84 -14.06 11.83
C VAL A 143 -6.73 -12.54 11.73
N VAL A 144 -7.59 -11.83 12.45
CA VAL A 144 -7.72 -10.38 12.30
C VAL A 144 -7.64 -9.66 13.65
N GLU A 145 -7.00 -8.49 13.63
CA GLU A 145 -7.03 -7.59 14.79
C GLU A 145 -8.25 -6.68 14.71
N ALA A 146 -8.87 -6.42 15.86
CA ALA A 146 -10.04 -5.56 16.00
C ALA A 146 -9.99 -4.76 17.30
N VAL A 147 -10.67 -3.61 17.37
CA VAL A 147 -10.89 -2.87 18.62
C VAL A 147 -12.16 -3.33 19.33
N ALA A 148 -13.08 -3.96 18.60
CA ALA A 148 -14.32 -4.51 19.16
C ALA A 148 -14.83 -5.69 18.33
N VAL A 149 -15.59 -6.60 18.99
CA VAL A 149 -16.21 -7.76 18.37
C VAL A 149 -17.59 -8.02 18.97
N GLY A 150 -18.53 -8.37 18.12
CA GLY A 150 -19.85 -8.88 18.45
C GLY A 150 -20.11 -10.25 17.82
N PRO A 151 -21.33 -10.78 17.95
CA PRO A 151 -21.65 -12.11 17.44
C PRO A 151 -21.53 -12.26 15.93
N ASP A 152 -21.71 -11.17 15.17
CA ASP A 152 -21.77 -11.12 13.71
C ASP A 152 -21.04 -9.93 13.11
N TRP A 153 -20.21 -9.22 13.89
CA TRP A 153 -19.47 -8.05 13.45
C TRP A 153 -18.16 -7.85 14.21
N ILE A 154 -17.21 -7.19 13.55
CA ILE A 154 -16.00 -6.61 14.18
C ILE A 154 -15.87 -5.13 13.80
N VAL A 155 -15.18 -4.37 14.63
CA VAL A 155 -14.61 -3.07 14.27
C VAL A 155 -13.12 -3.27 14.06
N PRO A 156 -12.56 -3.07 12.85
CA PRO A 156 -11.12 -3.12 12.62
C PRO A 156 -10.36 -2.20 13.57
N SER A 157 -9.04 -2.36 13.64
CA SER A 157 -8.19 -1.54 14.50
C SER A 157 -7.61 -0.34 13.75
N THR A 158 -6.31 -0.11 13.81
CA THR A 158 -5.57 0.97 13.11
C THR A 158 -5.51 0.79 11.58
N SER A 159 -5.95 -0.35 11.08
CA SER A 159 -6.01 -0.65 9.64
C SER A 159 -7.29 -1.41 9.29
N ILE A 160 -7.96 -0.98 8.22
CA ILE A 160 -9.00 -1.79 7.58
C ILE A 160 -8.37 -2.77 6.58
N GLY A 161 -7.45 -2.30 5.74
CA GLY A 161 -6.79 -3.14 4.75
C GLY A 161 -7.79 -3.94 3.90
N HIS A 162 -7.55 -5.24 3.77
CA HIS A 162 -8.45 -6.18 3.09
C HIS A 162 -9.33 -6.99 4.07
N THR A 163 -9.41 -6.59 5.33
CA THR A 163 -10.14 -7.31 6.38
C THR A 163 -11.57 -7.69 5.99
N PRO A 164 -12.38 -6.82 5.33
CA PRO A 164 -13.73 -7.21 4.91
C PRO A 164 -13.73 -8.38 3.91
N ALA A 165 -12.75 -8.42 3.00
CA ALA A 165 -12.61 -9.51 2.05
C ALA A 165 -12.16 -10.82 2.70
N TYR A 166 -11.27 -10.73 3.69
CA TYR A 166 -10.76 -11.88 4.43
C TYR A 166 -11.84 -12.52 5.30
N VAL A 167 -12.51 -11.71 6.07
CA VAL A 167 -13.63 -12.13 6.93
C VAL A 167 -14.75 -12.76 6.09
N GLY A 168 -15.09 -12.16 4.94
CA GLY A 168 -16.13 -12.68 4.04
C GLY A 168 -15.74 -13.94 3.24
N ALA A 169 -14.47 -14.29 3.18
CA ALA A 169 -13.97 -15.46 2.45
C ALA A 169 -13.51 -16.61 3.35
N ALA A 170 -13.39 -16.37 4.65
CA ALA A 170 -12.88 -17.33 5.61
C ALA A 170 -13.90 -18.44 5.93
N ASP A 171 -13.42 -19.67 6.06
CA ASP A 171 -14.16 -20.79 6.63
C ASP A 171 -14.19 -20.70 8.16
N ARG A 172 -13.15 -20.10 8.75
CA ARG A 172 -13.03 -19.79 10.19
C ARG A 172 -12.49 -18.40 10.41
N LEU A 173 -12.99 -17.73 11.45
CA LEU A 173 -12.56 -16.42 11.89
C LEU A 173 -12.01 -16.48 13.32
N ILE A 174 -10.79 -16.00 13.51
CA ILE A 174 -10.15 -15.78 14.81
C ILE A 174 -9.93 -14.26 14.94
N VAL A 175 -10.40 -13.67 16.02
CA VAL A 175 -10.32 -12.23 16.27
C VAL A 175 -9.42 -11.95 17.46
N GLU A 176 -8.34 -11.20 17.26
CA GLU A 176 -7.57 -10.58 18.34
C GLU A 176 -8.16 -9.21 18.67
N VAL A 177 -8.77 -9.05 19.84
CA VAL A 177 -9.29 -7.76 20.32
C VAL A 177 -8.20 -7.01 21.05
N ASN A 178 -7.72 -5.92 20.44
CA ASN A 178 -6.62 -5.13 20.97
C ASN A 178 -7.11 -3.99 21.87
N ARG A 179 -6.77 -4.05 23.16
CA ARG A 179 -7.14 -3.05 24.17
C ARG A 179 -6.19 -1.86 24.24
N ALA A 180 -5.00 -1.98 23.62
CA ALA A 180 -4.03 -0.87 23.55
C ALA A 180 -4.53 0.27 22.66
N GLN A 181 -5.48 -0.02 21.75
CA GLN A 181 -6.03 0.95 20.82
C GLN A 181 -7.40 1.46 21.27
N PRO A 182 -7.76 2.73 21.03
CA PRO A 182 -9.04 3.27 21.49
C PRO A 182 -10.22 2.72 20.69
N LEU A 183 -11.34 2.46 21.38
CA LEU A 183 -12.59 2.04 20.73
C LEU A 183 -13.12 3.13 19.76
N ALA A 184 -12.81 4.38 20.06
CA ALA A 184 -13.18 5.54 19.23
C ALA A 184 -12.65 5.48 17.80
N LEU A 185 -11.65 4.62 17.48
CA LEU A 185 -11.20 4.36 16.09
C LEU A 185 -12.34 3.93 15.16
N ALA A 186 -13.44 3.36 15.71
CA ALA A 186 -14.65 3.11 14.93
C ALA A 186 -15.18 4.36 14.19
N ARG A 187 -14.86 5.56 14.65
CA ARG A 187 -15.33 6.83 14.05
C ARG A 187 -14.60 7.24 12.77
N VAL A 188 -13.40 6.72 12.55
CA VAL A 188 -12.66 6.98 11.31
C VAL A 188 -12.92 5.92 10.24
N HIS A 189 -13.72 4.90 10.53
CA HIS A 189 -13.93 3.77 9.62
C HIS A 189 -15.15 3.98 8.72
N ASP A 190 -14.93 3.81 7.40
CA ASP A 190 -15.97 3.79 6.35
C ASP A 190 -15.86 2.46 5.57
N VAL A 191 -16.39 1.38 6.17
CA VAL A 191 -16.33 0.03 5.59
C VAL A 191 -17.38 -0.12 4.51
N HIS A 192 -16.96 0.04 3.25
CA HIS A 192 -17.79 -0.24 2.07
C HIS A 192 -17.39 -1.56 1.43
N VAL A 193 -18.31 -2.53 1.39
CA VAL A 193 -18.08 -3.84 0.77
C VAL A 193 -18.62 -3.85 -0.65
N ARG A 194 -17.74 -3.91 -1.63
CA ARG A 194 -18.10 -3.93 -3.06
C ARG A 194 -18.85 -5.21 -3.44
N ALA A 195 -19.89 -5.07 -4.26
CA ALA A 195 -20.61 -6.21 -4.81
C ALA A 195 -19.71 -7.10 -5.72
N ALA A 196 -20.14 -8.32 -5.97
CA ALA A 196 -19.45 -9.23 -6.88
C ALA A 196 -19.59 -8.81 -8.35
N PRO A 197 -18.56 -8.99 -9.20
CA PRO A 197 -18.74 -8.88 -10.63
C PRO A 197 -19.70 -9.99 -11.14
N PRO A 198 -20.28 -9.90 -12.36
CA PRO A 198 -19.95 -8.91 -13.40
C PRO A 198 -20.75 -7.61 -13.35
N ASN A 199 -21.82 -7.53 -12.59
CA ASN A 199 -22.75 -6.38 -12.57
C ASN A 199 -22.58 -5.53 -11.29
N ARG A 200 -21.34 -5.23 -10.97
CA ARG A 200 -20.98 -4.41 -9.80
C ARG A 200 -21.39 -2.96 -10.01
N GLU A 201 -22.09 -2.41 -9.02
CA GLU A 201 -22.41 -0.98 -9.02
C GLU A 201 -21.13 -0.15 -8.80
N PRO A 202 -21.04 1.06 -9.37
CA PRO A 202 -19.97 2.01 -9.08
C PRO A 202 -19.90 2.33 -7.58
N ILE A 203 -18.69 2.59 -7.06
CA ILE A 203 -18.53 3.03 -5.67
C ILE A 203 -19.20 4.42 -5.53
N PRO A 204 -20.19 4.60 -4.63
CA PRO A 204 -21.01 5.81 -4.57
C PRO A 204 -20.32 6.96 -3.82
N LEU A 205 -19.05 7.26 -4.17
CA LEU A 205 -18.27 8.36 -3.63
C LEU A 205 -18.11 9.45 -4.68
N ALA A 206 -18.58 10.66 -4.38
CA ALA A 206 -18.40 11.86 -5.19
C ALA A 206 -17.33 12.80 -4.60
N ASP A 207 -17.04 12.68 -3.31
CA ASP A 207 -16.03 13.42 -2.55
C ASP A 207 -15.05 12.42 -1.93
N PRO A 208 -13.74 12.67 -1.98
CA PRO A 208 -12.74 11.77 -1.39
C PRO A 208 -12.90 11.57 0.13
N LEU A 209 -13.51 12.53 0.83
CA LEU A 209 -13.78 12.44 2.28
C LEU A 209 -15.24 12.07 2.61
N GLY A 210 -16.11 11.85 1.60
CA GLY A 210 -17.49 11.39 1.80
C GLY A 210 -17.54 9.98 2.40
N GLU A 211 -18.65 9.59 3.01
CA GLU A 211 -18.87 8.28 3.59
C GLU A 211 -19.85 7.45 2.77
N THR A 212 -19.66 6.13 2.72
CA THR A 212 -20.53 5.19 1.98
C THR A 212 -20.84 3.90 2.74
N GLY A 213 -20.08 3.61 3.76
CA GLY A 213 -20.17 2.42 4.58
C GLY A 213 -20.45 2.75 6.03
N GLY A 214 -20.06 1.85 6.92
CA GLY A 214 -20.15 2.02 8.37
C GLY A 214 -18.89 1.58 9.09
N PRO A 215 -18.87 1.61 10.43
CA PRO A 215 -17.68 1.30 11.21
C PRO A 215 -17.34 -0.20 11.30
N THR A 216 -18.24 -1.08 10.87
CA THR A 216 -18.15 -2.51 11.15
C THR A 216 -17.96 -3.36 9.92
N VAL A 217 -17.25 -4.50 10.09
CA VAL A 217 -17.20 -5.60 9.12
C VAL A 217 -18.14 -6.68 9.60
N ARG A 218 -19.13 -7.08 8.78
CA ARG A 218 -20.09 -8.14 9.08
C ARG A 218 -19.57 -9.51 8.64
N PHE A 219 -19.92 -10.56 9.43
CA PHE A 219 -19.57 -11.94 9.13
C PHE A 219 -20.70 -12.91 9.51
N ASP A 220 -20.60 -14.15 9.03
CA ASP A 220 -21.49 -15.23 9.45
C ASP A 220 -21.13 -15.65 10.89
N PRO A 221 -22.05 -15.58 11.86
CA PRO A 221 -21.78 -15.97 13.25
C PRO A 221 -21.15 -17.35 13.41
N ASP A 222 -21.50 -18.30 12.53
CA ASP A 222 -20.98 -19.66 12.56
C ASP A 222 -19.49 -19.74 12.20
N ALA A 223 -18.93 -18.70 11.58
CA ALA A 223 -17.50 -18.62 11.24
C ALA A 223 -16.63 -18.23 12.45
N LEU A 224 -17.18 -17.56 13.48
CA LEU A 224 -16.41 -17.09 14.65
C LEU A 224 -15.94 -18.25 15.51
N ALA A 225 -14.68 -18.64 15.35
CA ALA A 225 -14.10 -19.80 16.03
C ALA A 225 -13.40 -19.45 17.35
N ALA A 226 -12.79 -18.28 17.47
CA ALA A 226 -12.13 -17.84 18.70
C ALA A 226 -12.02 -16.31 18.79
N VAL A 227 -12.04 -15.80 20.03
CA VAL A 227 -11.71 -14.42 20.41
C VAL A 227 -10.56 -14.45 21.40
N VAL A 228 -9.47 -13.75 21.07
CA VAL A 228 -8.28 -13.59 21.89
C VAL A 228 -8.18 -12.14 22.30
N GLU A 229 -7.92 -11.84 23.58
CA GLU A 229 -7.68 -10.47 24.02
C GLU A 229 -6.19 -10.16 24.08
N THR A 230 -5.79 -8.97 23.63
CA THR A 230 -4.43 -8.44 23.71
C THR A 230 -4.43 -6.97 24.13
N ASP A 231 -3.35 -6.53 24.74
CA ASP A 231 -3.05 -5.13 25.04
C ASP A 231 -1.73 -4.67 24.37
N ARG A 232 -1.25 -5.43 23.41
CA ARG A 232 0.02 -5.19 22.71
C ARG A 232 -0.17 -4.12 21.63
N PRO A 233 0.47 -2.95 21.74
CA PRO A 233 0.40 -1.89 20.74
C PRO A 233 1.01 -2.35 19.40
N ASP A 234 0.69 -1.64 18.33
CA ASP A 234 1.41 -1.77 17.07
C ASP A 234 2.87 -1.33 17.27
N ASP A 235 3.80 -2.02 16.61
CA ASP A 235 5.20 -1.63 16.56
C ASP A 235 5.36 -0.57 15.45
N PRO A 236 5.70 0.70 15.81
CA PRO A 236 5.71 1.76 14.84
C PRO A 236 6.77 1.53 13.75
N TYR A 237 6.40 1.84 12.52
CA TYR A 237 7.33 1.83 11.41
C TYR A 237 8.33 2.98 11.56
N GLU A 238 9.61 2.67 11.81
CA GLU A 238 10.67 3.67 11.85
C GLU A 238 11.16 3.98 10.43
N PHE A 239 10.91 5.20 9.96
CA PHE A 239 11.50 5.69 8.72
C PHE A 239 12.92 6.20 8.97
N ARG A 240 13.83 5.97 8.00
CA ARG A 240 15.13 6.64 8.06
C ARG A 240 14.94 8.17 8.06
N ALA A 241 15.88 8.88 8.66
CA ALA A 241 15.90 10.35 8.58
C ALA A 241 15.89 10.83 7.12
N VAL A 242 15.22 11.94 6.88
CA VAL A 242 15.23 12.64 5.59
C VAL A 242 16.68 13.06 5.27
N SER A 243 17.11 12.82 4.04
CA SER A 243 18.44 13.20 3.55
C SER A 243 18.38 14.45 2.67
N ASP A 244 19.53 15.10 2.47
CA ASP A 244 19.67 16.25 1.55
C ASP A 244 19.14 15.90 0.13
N THR A 245 19.31 14.65 -0.30
CA THR A 245 18.78 14.15 -1.58
C THR A 245 17.25 14.10 -1.58
N ASP A 246 16.62 13.62 -0.50
CA ASP A 246 15.17 13.61 -0.38
C ASP A 246 14.60 15.04 -0.37
N GLU A 247 15.27 15.97 0.33
CA GLU A 247 14.89 17.39 0.35
C GLU A 247 14.99 18.03 -1.04
N ALA A 248 16.06 17.74 -1.78
CA ALA A 248 16.23 18.27 -3.14
C ALA A 248 15.18 17.72 -4.11
N ILE A 249 14.83 16.43 -4.03
CA ILE A 249 13.74 15.83 -4.80
C ILE A 249 12.41 16.49 -4.44
N ALA A 250 12.15 16.68 -3.15
CA ALA A 250 10.93 17.30 -2.64
C ALA A 250 10.80 18.76 -3.11
N ALA A 251 11.89 19.53 -3.07
CA ALA A 251 11.92 20.91 -3.58
C ALA A 251 11.65 20.98 -5.09
N ASN A 252 12.26 20.07 -5.89
CA ASN A 252 12.00 19.99 -7.34
C ASN A 252 10.55 19.64 -7.64
N LEU A 253 9.96 18.72 -6.87
CA LEU A 253 8.55 18.36 -7.01
C LEU A 253 7.62 19.52 -6.62
N GLY A 254 7.89 20.20 -5.49
CA GLY A 254 7.13 21.37 -5.05
C GLY A 254 7.07 22.45 -6.12
N ALA A 255 8.22 22.85 -6.65
CA ALA A 255 8.31 23.83 -7.74
C ALA A 255 7.59 23.36 -9.03
N PHE A 256 7.62 22.07 -9.34
CA PHE A 256 6.87 21.50 -10.45
C PHE A 256 5.35 21.57 -10.21
N LEU A 257 4.90 21.23 -9.01
CA LEU A 257 3.48 21.30 -8.66
C LEU A 257 2.95 22.73 -8.68
N GLU A 258 3.68 23.71 -8.15
CA GLU A 258 3.32 25.14 -8.26
C GLU A 258 3.09 25.55 -9.73
N ALA A 259 3.99 25.16 -10.62
CA ALA A 259 3.82 25.43 -12.05
C ALA A 259 2.63 24.68 -12.67
N GLU A 260 2.26 23.49 -12.16
CA GLU A 260 1.06 22.76 -12.57
C GLU A 260 -0.23 23.43 -12.08
N LEU A 261 -0.25 23.98 -10.86
CA LEU A 261 -1.41 24.72 -10.33
C LEU A 261 -1.82 25.90 -11.22
N ASP A 262 -0.84 26.52 -11.88
CA ASP A 262 -1.08 27.67 -12.76
C ASP A 262 -1.60 27.28 -14.15
N ARG A 263 -1.25 26.09 -14.64
CA ARG A 263 -1.46 25.69 -16.04
C ARG A 263 -2.39 24.53 -16.27
N ASN A 264 -2.67 23.72 -15.22
CA ASN A 264 -3.45 22.50 -15.35
C ASN A 264 -4.89 22.73 -14.87
N PRO A 265 -5.88 22.75 -15.78
CA PRO A 265 -7.28 23.00 -15.41
C PRO A 265 -7.86 21.95 -14.45
N LEU A 266 -7.28 20.77 -14.37
CA LEU A 266 -7.74 19.71 -13.46
C LEU A 266 -7.40 20.00 -11.99
N LEU A 267 -6.49 20.95 -11.74
CA LEU A 267 -6.06 21.38 -10.41
C LEU A 267 -6.61 22.77 -10.03
N GLU A 268 -7.61 23.28 -10.77
CA GLU A 268 -8.14 24.65 -10.56
C GLU A 268 -8.88 24.78 -9.23
N ASP A 269 -9.75 23.81 -8.91
CA ASP A 269 -10.62 23.86 -7.73
C ASP A 269 -10.11 23.01 -6.55
N ALA A 270 -9.49 21.86 -6.85
CA ALA A 270 -9.05 20.91 -5.84
C ALA A 270 -7.76 20.17 -6.25
N VAL A 271 -6.98 19.77 -5.26
CA VAL A 271 -5.75 18.98 -5.43
C VAL A 271 -5.83 17.74 -4.55
N ASN A 272 -6.07 16.59 -5.14
CA ASN A 272 -6.07 15.32 -4.46
C ASN A 272 -4.71 14.64 -4.66
N ILE A 273 -3.95 14.46 -3.58
CA ILE A 273 -2.55 14.00 -3.63
C ILE A 273 -2.43 12.62 -3.01
N GLN A 274 -1.63 11.76 -3.64
CA GLN A 274 -1.13 10.50 -3.08
C GLN A 274 0.38 10.47 -3.13
N PHE A 275 1.00 9.95 -2.10
CA PHE A 275 2.43 9.58 -2.14
C PHE A 275 2.68 8.28 -1.41
N GLY A 276 3.75 7.59 -1.84
CA GLY A 276 4.21 6.36 -1.23
C GLY A 276 4.77 6.59 0.17
N VAL A 277 4.78 5.54 0.96
CA VAL A 277 5.32 5.51 2.34
C VAL A 277 6.84 5.59 2.32
N GLY A 278 7.43 6.33 3.25
CA GLY A 278 8.88 6.34 3.46
C GLY A 278 9.46 7.73 3.71
N SER A 279 10.80 7.80 3.84
CA SER A 279 11.51 9.04 4.09
C SER A 279 11.32 10.09 2.98
N LEU A 280 11.25 9.65 1.73
CA LEU A 280 10.92 10.54 0.61
C LEU A 280 9.49 11.06 0.75
N GLY A 281 8.52 10.21 1.15
CA GLY A 281 7.15 10.64 1.45
C GLY A 281 7.12 11.72 2.54
N ASN A 282 7.88 11.56 3.62
CA ASN A 282 8.00 12.56 4.68
C ASN A 282 8.61 13.88 4.17
N ALA A 283 9.66 13.81 3.33
CA ALA A 283 10.24 15.01 2.72
C ALA A 283 9.24 15.73 1.81
N LEU A 284 8.45 14.97 1.04
CA LEU A 284 7.41 15.51 0.16
C LEU A 284 6.30 16.20 0.95
N MET A 285 5.84 15.62 2.07
CA MET A 285 4.87 16.27 2.95
C MET A 285 5.40 17.61 3.48
N GLY A 286 6.67 17.66 3.91
CA GLY A 286 7.31 18.91 4.31
C GLY A 286 7.35 19.95 3.19
N ALA A 287 7.72 19.56 1.98
CA ALA A 287 7.76 20.48 0.83
C ALA A 287 6.36 20.92 0.36
N LEU A 288 5.34 20.06 0.50
CA LEU A 288 3.96 20.43 0.16
C LEU A 288 3.36 21.44 1.11
N ALA A 289 3.78 21.48 2.38
CA ALA A 289 3.39 22.51 3.33
C ALA A 289 3.89 23.92 2.89
N ASP A 290 4.96 23.98 2.09
CA ASP A 290 5.49 25.24 1.55
C ASP A 290 4.85 25.65 0.21
N VAL A 291 4.06 24.76 -0.45
CA VAL A 291 3.38 25.05 -1.74
C VAL A 291 2.17 25.95 -1.51
N GLU A 292 2.09 27.06 -2.25
CA GLU A 292 0.94 27.97 -2.20
C GLU A 292 -0.24 27.41 -3.04
N PHE A 293 -1.12 26.62 -2.43
CA PHE A 293 -2.31 26.07 -3.09
C PHE A 293 -3.41 27.11 -3.34
N GLY A 294 -3.34 28.31 -2.73
CA GLY A 294 -4.36 29.34 -2.82
C GLY A 294 -5.66 28.90 -2.13
N ASP A 295 -6.82 29.18 -2.78
CA ASP A 295 -8.15 28.81 -2.25
C ASP A 295 -8.59 27.37 -2.62
N ARG A 296 -7.66 26.51 -3.08
CA ARG A 296 -7.96 25.14 -3.51
C ARG A 296 -8.17 24.21 -2.33
N ASP A 297 -9.13 23.32 -2.46
CA ASP A 297 -9.28 22.19 -1.53
C ASP A 297 -8.16 21.18 -1.73
N VAL A 298 -7.31 20.97 -0.71
CA VAL A 298 -6.23 19.98 -0.74
C VAL A 298 -6.64 18.78 0.11
N ALA A 299 -6.62 17.56 -0.46
CA ALA A 299 -6.91 16.34 0.25
C ALA A 299 -5.87 15.26 -0.05
N TYR A 300 -5.55 14.43 0.94
CA TYR A 300 -4.79 13.22 0.73
C TYR A 300 -5.72 12.06 0.35
N VAL A 301 -5.40 11.36 -0.73
CA VAL A 301 -6.15 10.19 -1.21
C VAL A 301 -5.15 9.07 -1.49
N GLY A 302 -4.92 8.21 -0.52
CA GLY A 302 -3.86 7.22 -0.63
C GLY A 302 -4.09 5.96 0.21
N GLU A 303 -3.01 5.35 0.66
CA GLU A 303 -3.06 4.08 1.37
C GLU A 303 -2.87 4.23 2.87
N VAL A 304 -1.97 5.12 3.30
CA VAL A 304 -1.60 5.23 4.71
C VAL A 304 -1.55 6.68 5.17
N VAL A 305 -2.10 6.94 6.35
CA VAL A 305 -1.89 8.21 7.07
C VAL A 305 -0.59 8.10 7.84
N GLN A 306 0.31 9.09 7.65
CA GLN A 306 1.60 9.22 8.32
C GLN A 306 1.61 10.52 9.16
N ASP A 307 2.59 10.66 10.07
CA ASP A 307 2.68 11.79 10.99
C ASP A 307 2.64 13.16 10.28
N GLY A 308 3.34 13.31 9.17
CA GLY A 308 3.33 14.56 8.40
C GLY A 308 1.95 14.97 7.89
N LEU A 309 1.04 14.01 7.62
CA LEU A 309 -0.35 14.34 7.29
C LEU A 309 -1.12 14.87 8.50
N LEU A 310 -0.84 14.37 9.71
CA LEU A 310 -1.42 14.93 10.93
C LEU A 310 -0.91 16.37 11.17
N ASP A 311 0.36 16.65 10.84
CA ASP A 311 0.93 18.00 10.94
C ASP A 311 0.21 18.95 9.96
N MET A 312 0.00 18.55 8.72
CA MET A 312 -0.73 19.33 7.72
C MET A 312 -2.21 19.55 8.09
N LEU A 313 -2.88 18.54 8.67
CA LEU A 313 -4.24 18.66 9.19
C LEU A 313 -4.33 19.68 10.33
N ASP A 314 -3.39 19.64 11.27
CA ASP A 314 -3.36 20.55 12.41
C ASP A 314 -2.97 22.00 12.02
N ALA A 315 -2.17 22.15 10.97
CA ALA A 315 -1.86 23.46 10.38
C ALA A 315 -3.02 24.03 9.54
N GLY A 316 -3.98 23.18 9.11
CA GLY A 316 -5.06 23.58 8.21
C GLY A 316 -4.65 23.62 6.73
N ASP A 317 -3.50 23.03 6.38
CA ASP A 317 -2.97 22.93 5.01
C ASP A 317 -3.62 21.78 4.23
N LEU A 318 -4.29 20.86 4.94
CA LEU A 318 -4.99 19.71 4.37
C LEU A 318 -6.45 19.69 4.86
N ARG A 319 -7.41 19.60 3.93
CA ARG A 319 -8.83 19.47 4.25
C ARG A 319 -9.15 18.14 4.92
N GLY A 320 -8.42 17.07 4.56
CA GLY A 320 -8.61 15.75 5.13
C GLY A 320 -7.81 14.66 4.41
N ALA A 321 -7.86 13.46 4.97
CA ALA A 321 -7.14 12.28 4.47
C ALA A 321 -8.06 11.07 4.34
N SER A 322 -8.09 10.45 3.15
CA SER A 322 -8.72 9.18 2.87
C SER A 322 -7.66 8.12 2.63
N ALA A 323 -7.66 7.06 3.46
CA ALA A 323 -6.64 6.02 3.41
C ALA A 323 -7.21 4.64 3.80
N THR A 324 -6.36 3.63 4.01
CA THR A 324 -6.77 2.32 4.52
C THR A 324 -6.14 2.00 5.88
N SER A 325 -5.12 2.74 6.31
CA SER A 325 -4.44 2.50 7.60
C SER A 325 -3.76 3.75 8.17
N LEU A 326 -3.49 3.70 9.49
CA LEU A 326 -2.81 4.73 10.28
C LEU A 326 -1.37 4.29 10.58
N ALA A 327 -0.47 4.34 9.60
CA ALA A 327 0.94 3.97 9.77
C ALA A 327 1.72 5.13 10.43
N LEU A 328 1.38 5.41 11.68
CA LEU A 328 1.90 6.50 12.49
C LEU A 328 3.07 6.03 13.37
N SER A 329 4.00 6.93 13.68
CA SER A 329 4.98 6.73 14.75
C SER A 329 4.32 6.55 16.12
N SER A 330 5.08 6.16 17.14
CA SER A 330 4.55 6.11 18.52
C SER A 330 3.99 7.45 18.97
N GLU A 331 4.62 8.57 18.60
CA GLU A 331 4.15 9.93 18.92
C GLU A 331 2.85 10.25 18.18
N GLY A 332 2.80 9.96 16.87
CA GLY A 332 1.61 10.14 16.05
C GLY A 332 0.43 9.29 16.53
N GLN A 333 0.69 8.02 16.93
CA GLN A 333 -0.35 7.17 17.53
C GLN A 333 -0.86 7.80 18.84
N HIS A 334 0.00 8.20 19.76
CA HIS A 334 -0.41 8.83 21.01
C HIS A 334 -1.24 10.10 20.75
N ARG A 335 -0.82 10.93 19.80
CA ARG A 335 -1.51 12.17 19.42
C ARG A 335 -2.90 11.89 18.88
N LEU A 336 -3.04 11.00 17.90
CA LEU A 336 -4.33 10.65 17.31
C LEU A 336 -5.23 9.95 18.34
N PHE A 337 -4.69 9.01 19.13
CA PHE A 337 -5.46 8.25 20.12
C PHE A 337 -5.95 9.11 21.29
N ALA A 338 -5.26 10.20 21.60
CA ALA A 338 -5.70 11.15 22.64
C ALA A 338 -6.94 11.94 22.23
N ASP A 339 -7.20 12.13 20.93
CA ASP A 339 -8.32 12.92 20.42
C ASP A 339 -8.83 12.37 19.07
N VAL A 340 -9.24 11.10 19.07
CA VAL A 340 -9.77 10.45 17.84
C VAL A 340 -11.00 11.19 17.31
N GLU A 341 -11.82 11.77 18.21
CA GLU A 341 -13.06 12.48 17.79
C GLU A 341 -12.75 13.69 16.93
N ARG A 342 -11.70 14.43 17.24
CA ARG A 342 -11.26 15.55 16.43
C ARG A 342 -10.72 15.07 15.07
N TYR A 343 -9.87 14.06 15.04
CA TYR A 343 -9.30 13.57 13.78
C TYR A 343 -10.32 12.84 12.89
N ALA A 344 -11.40 12.30 13.48
CA ALA A 344 -12.48 11.66 12.73
C ALA A 344 -13.32 12.65 11.89
N GLU A 345 -13.17 13.96 12.10
CA GLU A 345 -13.76 14.96 11.21
C GLU A 345 -13.04 15.04 9.86
N ASP A 346 -11.73 14.71 9.83
CA ASP A 346 -10.85 14.95 8.69
C ASP A 346 -10.21 13.64 8.14
N VAL A 347 -10.24 12.53 8.88
CA VAL A 347 -9.61 11.25 8.49
C VAL A 347 -10.65 10.17 8.30
N VAL A 348 -10.62 9.53 7.12
CA VAL A 348 -11.51 8.42 6.76
C VAL A 348 -10.69 7.20 6.34
N LEU A 349 -10.89 6.08 7.01
CA LEU A 349 -10.28 4.80 6.63
C LEU A 349 -11.28 3.92 5.87
N ARG A 350 -10.83 3.37 4.75
CA ARG A 350 -11.61 2.51 3.84
C ARG A 350 -10.93 1.16 3.59
N PRO A 351 -11.70 0.14 3.16
CA PRO A 351 -11.08 -1.07 2.62
C PRO A 351 -10.09 -0.77 1.50
N ALA A 352 -9.00 -1.50 1.43
CA ALA A 352 -7.92 -1.24 0.49
C ALA A 352 -8.35 -1.36 -1.00
N ASP A 353 -9.34 -2.18 -1.30
CA ASP A 353 -9.94 -2.27 -2.64
C ASP A 353 -10.87 -1.09 -2.97
N VAL A 354 -11.16 -0.23 -2.00
CA VAL A 354 -11.85 1.05 -2.17
C VAL A 354 -10.83 2.19 -2.26
N SER A 355 -9.89 2.31 -1.32
CA SER A 355 -8.86 3.36 -1.35
C SER A 355 -7.99 3.29 -2.62
N ASN A 356 -7.71 2.08 -3.11
CA ASN A 356 -6.93 1.83 -4.33
C ASN A 356 -7.81 1.58 -5.57
N ALA A 357 -9.12 1.86 -5.50
CA ALA A 357 -10.01 1.62 -6.63
C ALA A 357 -9.64 2.48 -7.85
N PRO A 358 -9.33 1.88 -9.02
CA PRO A 358 -9.01 2.63 -10.23
C PRO A 358 -10.05 3.69 -10.61
N GLU A 359 -11.33 3.37 -10.40
CA GLU A 359 -12.45 4.30 -10.68
C GLU A 359 -12.46 5.52 -9.76
N LEU A 360 -12.00 5.40 -8.51
CA LEU A 360 -11.92 6.54 -7.58
C LEU A 360 -10.67 7.37 -7.81
N ILE A 361 -9.52 6.73 -8.07
CA ILE A 361 -8.27 7.42 -8.40
C ILE A 361 -8.47 8.32 -9.63
N ASP A 362 -9.11 7.79 -10.68
CA ASP A 362 -9.44 8.58 -11.88
C ASP A 362 -10.50 9.64 -11.62
N ARG A 363 -11.59 9.30 -10.89
CA ARG A 363 -12.70 10.21 -10.58
C ARG A 363 -12.25 11.43 -9.78
N PHE A 364 -11.37 11.22 -8.81
CA PHE A 364 -10.85 12.29 -7.96
C PHE A 364 -9.69 13.06 -8.59
N GLY A 365 -9.23 12.67 -9.77
CA GLY A 365 -8.17 13.36 -10.47
C GLY A 365 -6.84 13.36 -9.71
N VAL A 366 -6.51 12.24 -9.05
CA VAL A 366 -5.38 12.15 -8.11
C VAL A 366 -4.06 12.49 -8.80
N VAL A 367 -3.22 13.27 -8.13
CA VAL A 367 -1.79 13.44 -8.40
C VAL A 367 -1.05 12.37 -7.60
N GLY A 368 -0.52 11.36 -8.29
CA GLY A 368 0.14 10.22 -7.65
C GLY A 368 1.66 10.34 -7.71
N VAL A 369 2.32 10.30 -6.56
CA VAL A 369 3.79 10.33 -6.44
C VAL A 369 4.28 9.03 -5.85
N ASN A 370 4.98 8.23 -6.65
CA ASN A 370 5.50 6.93 -6.21
C ASN A 370 7.00 6.83 -6.48
N SER A 371 7.68 6.00 -5.70
CA SER A 371 9.11 5.76 -5.87
C SER A 371 9.36 4.55 -6.78
N ALA A 372 10.56 4.49 -7.37
CA ALA A 372 11.02 3.36 -8.15
C ALA A 372 12.43 2.94 -7.73
N VAL A 373 12.83 1.72 -8.04
CA VAL A 373 14.21 1.24 -7.93
C VAL A 373 15.06 1.86 -9.03
N GLU A 374 14.52 1.92 -10.26
CA GLU A 374 15.18 2.49 -11.43
C GLU A 374 14.16 2.87 -12.51
N VAL A 375 14.55 3.78 -13.42
CA VAL A 375 13.76 4.21 -14.58
C VAL A 375 14.64 4.15 -15.82
N ASP A 376 14.14 3.58 -16.93
CA ASP A 376 14.89 3.56 -18.17
C ASP A 376 14.69 4.83 -19.03
N LEU A 377 15.51 4.95 -20.07
CA LEU A 377 15.52 6.12 -20.96
C LEU A 377 14.22 6.35 -21.74
N TYR A 378 13.26 5.45 -21.65
CA TYR A 378 11.95 5.58 -22.32
C TYR A 378 10.80 5.78 -21.35
N GLY A 379 11.06 5.69 -20.04
CA GLY A 379 10.10 5.93 -18.99
C GLY A 379 9.45 4.66 -18.42
N ASN A 380 9.98 3.46 -18.73
CA ASN A 380 9.62 2.27 -17.98
C ASN A 380 10.26 2.30 -16.60
N ALA A 381 9.52 1.96 -15.56
CA ALA A 381 10.00 1.95 -14.19
C ALA A 381 9.91 0.56 -13.56
N ASN A 382 10.97 0.21 -12.83
CA ASN A 382 11.05 -0.94 -11.96
C ASN A 382 10.93 -0.44 -10.51
N ALA A 383 9.94 -0.93 -9.77
CA ALA A 383 9.68 -0.55 -8.39
C ALA A 383 9.94 -1.69 -7.39
N THR A 384 10.21 -2.92 -7.86
CA THR A 384 10.17 -4.12 -7.04
C THR A 384 11.45 -4.95 -7.02
N HIS A 385 12.32 -4.87 -8.04
CA HIS A 385 13.46 -5.77 -8.17
C HIS A 385 14.79 -5.04 -8.37
N VAL A 386 15.78 -5.35 -7.57
CA VAL A 386 17.16 -4.94 -7.81
C VAL A 386 17.77 -5.85 -8.87
N ARG A 387 18.42 -5.23 -9.90
CA ARG A 387 19.02 -5.93 -11.06
C ARG A 387 18.01 -6.84 -11.79
N GLY A 388 16.74 -6.53 -11.73
CA GLY A 388 15.65 -7.26 -12.37
C GLY A 388 15.38 -8.68 -11.84
N THR A 389 16.06 -9.12 -10.80
CA THR A 389 15.98 -10.51 -10.31
C THR A 389 15.72 -10.64 -8.83
N ARG A 390 16.21 -9.72 -8.00
CA ARG A 390 16.05 -9.81 -6.54
C ARG A 390 14.91 -8.91 -6.09
N VAL A 391 13.83 -9.51 -5.63
CA VAL A 391 12.70 -8.76 -5.06
C VAL A 391 13.15 -8.01 -3.80
N VAL A 392 12.68 -6.77 -3.65
CA VAL A 392 12.94 -5.93 -2.48
C VAL A 392 11.67 -5.61 -1.68
N ASN A 393 10.50 -5.76 -2.31
CA ASN A 393 9.19 -5.58 -1.68
C ASN A 393 8.09 -6.26 -2.53
N GLY A 394 7.07 -5.58 -2.92
CA GLY A 394 6.04 -5.89 -3.92
C GLY A 394 5.58 -4.61 -4.57
N ILE A 395 4.77 -4.70 -5.61
CA ILE A 395 4.26 -3.52 -6.33
C ILE A 395 3.37 -2.64 -5.44
N GLY A 396 2.73 -3.24 -4.44
CA GLY A 396 1.82 -2.52 -3.54
C GLY A 396 0.68 -1.84 -4.29
N GLY A 397 0.34 -0.64 -3.84
CA GLY A 397 -0.63 0.23 -4.52
C GLY A 397 0.01 1.17 -5.56
N GLY A 398 1.35 1.22 -5.64
CA GLY A 398 2.03 2.10 -6.59
C GLY A 398 1.56 1.93 -8.03
N GLY A 399 1.31 0.68 -8.47
CA GLY A 399 0.77 0.39 -9.79
C GLY A 399 -0.68 0.83 -9.99
N ASP A 400 -1.51 0.77 -8.93
CA ASP A 400 -2.89 1.24 -8.98
C ASP A 400 -2.95 2.75 -9.21
N PHE A 401 -2.13 3.52 -8.45
CA PHE A 401 -2.04 4.97 -8.60
C PHE A 401 -1.33 5.39 -9.88
N ALA A 402 -0.15 4.83 -10.19
CA ALA A 402 0.62 5.22 -11.39
C ALA A 402 -0.21 5.11 -12.67
N ARG A 403 -1.03 4.06 -12.80
CA ARG A 403 -1.85 3.82 -14.00
C ARG A 403 -3.11 4.66 -14.08
N ASN A 404 -3.72 5.02 -12.95
CA ASN A 404 -5.06 5.60 -12.93
C ASN A 404 -5.10 7.07 -12.47
N CYS A 405 -4.00 7.60 -11.92
CA CYS A 405 -3.92 9.03 -11.56
C CYS A 405 -3.86 9.92 -12.81
N ARG A 406 -4.25 11.18 -12.65
CA ARG A 406 -4.22 12.19 -13.73
C ARG A 406 -2.82 12.73 -13.98
N LEU A 407 -2.00 12.73 -12.96
CA LEU A 407 -0.60 13.12 -13.05
C LEU A 407 0.23 12.09 -12.27
N GLY A 408 0.91 11.20 -12.98
CA GLY A 408 1.77 10.18 -12.40
C GLY A 408 3.21 10.66 -12.34
N VAL A 409 3.74 10.76 -11.13
CA VAL A 409 5.11 11.16 -10.85
C VAL A 409 5.89 9.97 -10.30
N VAL A 410 7.03 9.69 -10.87
CA VAL A 410 8.05 8.78 -10.32
C VAL A 410 9.16 9.61 -9.71
N ALA A 411 9.29 9.57 -8.39
CA ALA A 411 10.31 10.31 -7.65
C ALA A 411 11.34 9.35 -7.04
N LEU A 412 12.62 9.56 -7.36
CA LEU A 412 13.70 8.69 -6.90
C LEU A 412 15.05 9.42 -6.86
N PRO A 413 15.97 9.06 -5.93
CA PRO A 413 17.36 9.46 -6.03
C PRO A 413 17.95 9.00 -7.37
N SER A 414 18.75 9.82 -8.01
CA SER A 414 19.38 9.49 -9.31
C SER A 414 20.41 8.36 -9.22
N THR A 415 20.93 8.09 -8.00
CA THR A 415 21.93 7.05 -7.73
C THR A 415 21.58 6.18 -6.53
N ALA A 416 22.24 5.03 -6.44
CA ALA A 416 22.27 4.12 -5.31
C ALA A 416 23.71 3.77 -4.92
N VAL A 417 23.87 3.00 -3.82
CA VAL A 417 25.16 2.46 -3.36
C VAL A 417 26.22 3.57 -3.22
N GLY A 418 25.86 4.66 -2.50
CA GLY A 418 26.80 5.77 -2.28
C GLY A 418 27.20 6.58 -3.52
N GLY A 419 26.43 6.50 -4.60
CA GLY A 419 26.70 7.19 -5.86
C GLY A 419 27.26 6.31 -6.98
N ASP A 420 27.58 5.05 -6.68
CA ASP A 420 28.26 4.15 -7.64
C ASP A 420 27.33 3.53 -8.69
N VAL A 421 26.02 3.58 -8.49
CA VAL A 421 25.02 2.95 -9.37
C VAL A 421 23.98 3.98 -9.80
N SER A 422 23.82 4.17 -11.12
CA SER A 422 22.76 5.01 -11.67
C SER A 422 21.41 4.33 -11.53
N ARG A 423 20.38 5.10 -11.16
CA ARG A 423 18.96 4.67 -11.19
C ARG A 423 18.22 5.14 -12.44
N ILE A 424 18.84 6.00 -13.23
CA ILE A 424 18.43 6.25 -14.62
C ILE A 424 19.27 5.34 -15.49
N VAL A 425 18.64 4.38 -16.16
CA VAL A 425 19.34 3.28 -16.84
C VAL A 425 18.96 3.21 -18.33
N PRO A 426 19.80 2.61 -19.19
CA PRO A 426 19.44 2.40 -20.59
C PRO A 426 18.17 1.59 -20.83
N LEU A 427 17.97 0.55 -20.03
CA LEU A 427 16.85 -0.41 -20.10
C LEU A 427 16.61 -1.02 -18.73
N THR A 428 15.39 -0.98 -18.22
CA THR A 428 15.01 -1.71 -17.02
C THR A 428 14.85 -3.20 -17.34
N PRO A 429 15.51 -4.12 -16.63
CA PRO A 429 15.39 -5.56 -16.89
C PRO A 429 14.10 -6.15 -16.31
N HIS A 430 13.42 -5.43 -15.41
CA HIS A 430 12.11 -5.75 -14.84
C HIS A 430 11.23 -4.50 -14.91
N VAL A 431 10.01 -4.62 -15.41
CA VAL A 431 9.10 -3.48 -15.61
C VAL A 431 7.84 -3.68 -14.79
N ASP A 432 7.63 -2.81 -13.80
CA ASP A 432 6.40 -2.74 -13.01
C ASP A 432 5.43 -1.69 -13.57
N HIS A 433 5.98 -0.55 -14.00
CA HIS A 433 5.22 0.54 -14.64
C HIS A 433 5.80 0.80 -16.03
N THR A 434 4.92 0.77 -17.02
CA THR A 434 5.33 1.00 -18.41
C THR A 434 5.51 2.48 -18.70
N GLU A 435 6.11 2.80 -19.85
CA GLU A 435 6.23 4.18 -20.35
C GLU A 435 4.90 4.92 -20.49
N HIS A 436 3.77 4.22 -20.38
CA HIS A 436 2.43 4.79 -20.42
C HIS A 436 1.93 5.25 -19.05
N ASP A 437 2.52 4.75 -17.98
CA ASP A 437 2.09 4.97 -16.60
C ASP A 437 2.89 6.11 -15.93
N ALA A 438 4.12 6.38 -16.38
CA ALA A 438 4.99 7.45 -15.88
C ALA A 438 4.87 8.72 -16.73
N SER A 439 4.29 9.77 -16.15
CA SER A 439 4.14 11.07 -16.81
C SER A 439 5.31 12.00 -16.53
N VAL A 440 5.87 11.95 -15.34
CA VAL A 440 6.95 12.83 -14.87
C VAL A 440 7.94 12.02 -14.05
N VAL A 441 9.23 12.28 -14.22
CA VAL A 441 10.29 11.70 -13.38
C VAL A 441 11.04 12.81 -12.64
N VAL A 442 11.15 12.70 -11.32
CA VAL A 442 11.81 13.69 -10.47
C VAL A 442 13.00 13.06 -9.76
N THR A 443 14.15 13.71 -9.85
CA THR A 443 15.36 13.39 -9.09
C THR A 443 15.85 14.63 -8.36
N GLU A 444 16.91 14.52 -7.57
CA GLU A 444 17.62 15.66 -6.98
C GLU A 444 18.23 16.63 -8.01
N HIS A 445 18.32 16.18 -9.27
CA HIS A 445 18.89 16.97 -10.38
C HIS A 445 17.85 17.68 -11.23
N GLY A 446 16.56 17.53 -10.93
CA GLY A 446 15.48 18.23 -11.63
C GLY A 446 14.29 17.34 -11.98
N VAL A 447 13.48 17.85 -12.91
CA VAL A 447 12.23 17.24 -13.37
C VAL A 447 12.30 16.94 -14.86
N ALA A 448 11.99 15.70 -15.24
CA ALA A 448 11.76 15.29 -16.62
C ALA A 448 10.25 15.15 -16.85
N ASP A 449 9.63 16.11 -17.51
CA ASP A 449 8.23 16.05 -17.93
C ASP A 449 8.15 15.29 -19.27
N LEU A 450 7.64 14.06 -19.21
CA LEU A 450 7.60 13.13 -20.35
C LEU A 450 6.29 13.23 -21.15
N ARG A 451 5.35 14.08 -20.72
CA ARG A 451 4.05 14.21 -21.34
C ARG A 451 4.15 14.75 -22.76
N GLY A 452 3.47 14.12 -23.71
CA GLY A 452 3.47 14.50 -25.12
C GLY A 452 4.78 14.22 -25.88
N LEU A 453 5.79 13.66 -25.23
CA LEU A 453 7.07 13.34 -25.84
C LEU A 453 7.08 11.93 -26.45
N SER A 454 7.69 11.81 -27.63
CA SER A 454 8.03 10.51 -28.20
C SER A 454 9.14 9.82 -27.38
N PRO A 455 9.30 8.48 -27.48
CA PRO A 455 10.36 7.77 -26.74
C PRO A 455 11.77 8.36 -26.96
N ARG A 456 12.08 8.82 -28.18
CA ARG A 456 13.37 9.42 -28.49
C ARG A 456 13.58 10.78 -27.80
N GLU A 457 12.52 11.56 -27.63
CA GLU A 457 12.56 12.84 -26.91
C GLU A 457 12.66 12.60 -25.40
N ARG A 458 11.89 11.63 -24.84
CA ARG A 458 11.97 11.23 -23.44
C ARG A 458 13.39 10.89 -23.00
N ALA A 459 14.14 10.18 -23.87
CA ALA A 459 15.53 9.82 -23.57
C ALA A 459 16.46 11.02 -23.35
N ALA A 460 16.16 12.18 -23.92
CA ALA A 460 16.92 13.38 -23.66
C ALA A 460 16.61 13.98 -22.30
N GLU A 461 15.33 14.06 -21.96
CA GLU A 461 14.85 14.57 -20.66
C GLU A 461 15.35 13.71 -19.50
N LEU A 462 15.29 12.38 -19.64
CA LEU A 462 15.72 11.44 -18.61
C LEU A 462 17.25 11.47 -18.39
N VAL A 463 18.05 11.67 -19.45
CA VAL A 463 19.49 11.92 -19.29
C VAL A 463 19.75 13.22 -18.52
N ALA A 464 18.93 14.25 -18.70
CA ALA A 464 19.13 15.54 -18.03
C ALA A 464 18.94 15.45 -16.51
N VAL A 465 18.07 14.55 -16.01
CA VAL A 465 17.82 14.33 -14.58
C VAL A 465 18.64 13.18 -13.97
N ALA A 466 19.48 12.51 -14.74
CA ALA A 466 20.44 11.54 -14.22
C ALA A 466 21.56 12.25 -13.45
N ASP A 467 22.27 11.53 -12.60
CA ASP A 467 23.47 12.06 -11.95
C ASP A 467 24.52 12.50 -12.98
N PRO A 468 25.16 13.66 -12.80
CA PRO A 468 26.15 14.19 -13.74
C PRO A 468 27.27 13.22 -14.12
N SER A 469 27.66 12.30 -13.21
CA SER A 469 28.72 11.31 -13.48
C SER A 469 28.31 10.28 -14.55
N PHE A 470 27.01 10.01 -14.72
CA PHE A 470 26.47 9.02 -15.68
C PHE A 470 25.94 9.65 -16.98
N ARG A 471 25.72 10.96 -17.03
CA ARG A 471 25.11 11.63 -18.20
C ARG A 471 25.87 11.40 -19.53
N ASN A 472 27.19 11.38 -19.48
CA ASN A 472 28.00 11.15 -20.68
C ASN A 472 27.81 9.72 -21.23
N ASP A 473 27.78 8.74 -20.36
CA ASP A 473 27.62 7.33 -20.73
C ASP A 473 26.21 7.04 -21.24
N LEU A 474 25.18 7.62 -20.59
CA LEU A 474 23.78 7.54 -21.03
C LEU A 474 23.58 8.25 -22.39
N SER A 475 24.22 9.41 -22.61
CA SER A 475 24.19 10.13 -23.89
C SER A 475 24.88 9.33 -25.00
N ALA A 476 26.02 8.71 -24.71
CA ALA A 476 26.73 7.85 -25.65
C ALA A 476 25.90 6.60 -25.99
N TYR A 477 25.26 5.99 -24.98
CA TYR A 477 24.31 4.88 -25.19
C TYR A 477 23.18 5.30 -26.12
N ARG A 478 22.48 6.42 -25.81
CA ARG A 478 21.37 6.95 -26.62
C ARG A 478 21.79 7.16 -28.09
N THR A 479 22.98 7.65 -28.31
CA THR A 479 23.53 7.90 -29.69
C THR A 479 23.68 6.56 -30.42
N ARG A 480 24.32 5.57 -29.82
CA ARG A 480 24.49 4.24 -30.44
C ARG A 480 23.13 3.53 -30.65
N ALA A 481 22.26 3.59 -29.66
CA ALA A 481 20.91 2.99 -29.77
C ALA A 481 20.13 3.60 -30.94
N ALA A 482 20.24 4.92 -31.19
CA ALA A 482 19.55 5.59 -32.29
C ALA A 482 19.92 5.02 -33.67
N GLU A 483 21.11 4.48 -33.83
CA GLU A 483 21.59 3.86 -35.08
C GLU A 483 20.91 2.51 -35.38
N THR A 484 20.38 1.82 -34.36
CA THR A 484 19.70 0.53 -34.54
C THR A 484 18.29 0.67 -35.14
N GLY A 485 17.73 1.89 -35.16
CA GLY A 485 16.39 2.16 -35.65
C GLY A 485 15.28 1.77 -34.62
N GLY A 486 14.04 1.79 -35.08
CA GLY A 486 12.86 1.51 -34.24
C GLY A 486 12.30 2.75 -33.54
N ASN A 487 11.13 2.62 -32.91
CA ASN A 487 10.46 3.68 -32.14
C ASN A 487 11.14 3.89 -30.78
N THR A 488 11.48 2.79 -30.10
CA THR A 488 12.26 2.73 -28.85
C THR A 488 13.59 2.03 -29.13
N PRO A 489 14.60 2.74 -29.70
CA PRO A 489 15.83 2.10 -30.15
C PRO A 489 16.72 1.69 -28.99
N HIS A 490 17.23 0.45 -29.03
CA HIS A 490 18.15 -0.09 -28.04
C HIS A 490 19.38 -0.73 -28.69
N ASP A 491 20.54 -0.49 -28.09
CA ASP A 491 21.72 -1.33 -28.22
C ASP A 491 21.69 -2.39 -27.11
N LEU A 492 20.91 -3.48 -27.33
CA LEU A 492 20.62 -4.47 -26.28
C LEU A 492 21.86 -5.07 -25.60
N PRO A 493 22.94 -5.44 -26.31
CA PRO A 493 24.13 -5.94 -25.64
C PRO A 493 24.72 -4.94 -24.64
N SER A 494 24.76 -3.66 -25.01
CA SER A 494 25.25 -2.58 -24.16
C SER A 494 24.26 -2.25 -23.02
N ALA A 495 22.96 -2.31 -23.28
CA ALA A 495 21.94 -2.09 -22.26
C ALA A 495 22.03 -3.08 -21.09
N PHE A 496 22.16 -4.37 -21.40
CA PHE A 496 22.28 -5.41 -20.36
C PHE A 496 23.57 -5.36 -19.57
N SER A 497 24.67 -4.81 -20.13
CA SER A 497 25.93 -4.69 -19.38
C SER A 497 25.85 -3.75 -18.17
N TRP A 498 24.89 -2.83 -18.13
CA TRP A 498 24.63 -1.97 -16.95
C TRP A 498 24.18 -2.73 -15.71
N HIS A 499 23.66 -3.93 -15.89
CA HIS A 499 23.16 -4.80 -14.82
C HIS A 499 24.10 -5.97 -14.50
N SER A 500 25.24 -6.08 -15.19
CA SER A 500 26.22 -7.15 -14.97
C SER A 500 27.00 -6.95 -13.67
N THR A 501 27.40 -8.06 -13.06
CA THR A 501 28.06 -8.10 -11.74
C THR A 501 29.59 -7.94 -11.80
N ASP A 502 30.17 -7.65 -12.96
CA ASP A 502 31.61 -7.57 -13.15
C ASP A 502 32.19 -6.18 -12.78
N THR A 503 31.73 -5.63 -11.63
CA THR A 503 32.39 -4.51 -10.96
C THR A 503 32.48 -4.76 -9.48
#